data_0908b6a82d717eaff118dee75267344e
#
_entry.id   0908b6a82d717eaff118dee75267344e
#
_cell.length_a   1.000
_cell.length_b   1.000
_cell.length_c   1.000
_cell.angle_alpha   90.00
_cell.angle_beta   90.00
_cell.angle_gamma   90.00
#
_symmetry.space_group_name_H-M   'P 1'
#
loop_
_entity.id
_entity.type
_entity.pdbx_description
1 polymer ?
#
loop_
_entity_poly.entity_id
_entity_poly.type
_entity_poly.pdbx_seq_one_letter_code
_entity_poly.pdbx_strand_id
1 'polypeptide(L)'
;MITEKRCSKCHMVLPVENFRKDSGKSSGYRSQCKDCERSRIKKYYDNNKEEILRKNKEYVNNNRDKVSKKKRQTVEANYERYQKMWHNYYESHKEQHNNNSKIWASRQRENNPLFRLKSNVRSMIGHSFHRTGWFKKNLSEEILGISVDDFVQYLLKTYRDFYGYDWDGKEKVHIDHIIPISIAKTEDEVIKLCHYTNLRLLNAFDNLSKSDKIDWEGDMRND
;
A
#
# COMPACT_ATOMS: atom_id res chain seq x y z
N MET A 1 28.77 35.90 41.38
CA MET A 1 28.45 35.05 40.22
C MET A 1 28.29 35.99 39.03
N ILE A 2 28.83 35.59 37.87
CA ILE A 2 28.70 36.39 36.65
C ILE A 2 27.26 36.23 36.12
N THR A 3 26.50 37.30 35.99
CA THR A 3 25.12 37.29 35.47
C THR A 3 25.04 37.55 33.98
N GLU A 4 26.03 38.33 33.46
CA GLU A 4 26.12 38.71 32.05
C GLU A 4 27.52 38.51 31.49
N LYS A 5 27.61 38.29 30.18
CA LYS A 5 28.87 38.06 29.47
C LYS A 5 28.82 38.70 28.08
N ARG A 6 29.94 39.29 27.64
CA ARG A 6 30.10 39.79 26.28
C ARG A 6 30.47 38.65 25.33
N CYS A 7 29.70 38.49 24.23
CA CYS A 7 30.00 37.56 23.17
C CYS A 7 31.22 38.01 22.35
N SER A 8 32.20 37.15 22.15
CA SER A 8 33.40 37.45 21.37
C SER A 8 33.14 37.61 19.86
N LYS A 9 31.96 37.21 19.35
CA LYS A 9 31.62 37.27 17.92
C LYS A 9 30.72 38.46 17.58
N CYS A 10 29.57 38.60 18.24
CA CYS A 10 28.60 39.69 17.97
C CYS A 10 28.80 40.91 18.89
N HIS A 11 29.68 40.79 19.86
CA HIS A 11 30.04 41.82 20.83
C HIS A 11 28.88 42.32 21.76
N MET A 12 27.71 41.68 21.68
CA MET A 12 26.60 41.98 22.55
C MET A 12 26.88 41.42 23.98
N VAL A 13 26.47 42.19 24.98
CA VAL A 13 26.43 41.73 26.36
C VAL A 13 25.07 41.03 26.56
N LEU A 14 25.12 39.80 26.99
CA LEU A 14 23.95 38.91 27.07
C LEU A 14 23.99 38.15 28.40
N PRO A 15 22.82 37.77 28.96
CA PRO A 15 22.74 36.87 30.11
C PRO A 15 23.54 35.61 29.89
N VAL A 16 24.18 35.05 30.95
CA VAL A 16 25.05 33.87 30.87
C VAL A 16 24.31 32.63 30.37
N GLU A 17 22.99 32.59 30.52
CA GLU A 17 22.11 31.52 29.96
C GLU A 17 22.18 31.40 28.43
N ASN A 18 22.54 32.52 27.75
CA ASN A 18 22.75 32.54 26.29
C ASN A 18 24.12 31.97 25.86
N PHE A 19 24.90 31.49 26.80
CA PHE A 19 26.18 30.83 26.54
C PHE A 19 26.12 29.37 26.97
N ARG A 20 26.86 28.50 26.28
CA ARG A 20 27.01 27.11 26.73
C ARG A 20 28.02 27.04 27.86
N LYS A 21 27.75 26.21 28.88
CA LYS A 21 28.70 25.92 29.95
C LYS A 21 29.96 25.27 29.36
N ASP A 22 31.11 25.65 29.90
CA ASP A 22 32.43 25.13 29.53
C ASP A 22 33.36 25.18 30.74
N SER A 23 33.54 24.06 31.39
CA SER A 23 34.35 23.95 32.61
C SER A 23 35.83 24.25 32.37
N GLY A 24 36.33 24.20 31.13
CA GLY A 24 37.69 24.57 30.77
C GLY A 24 37.94 26.06 30.65
N LYS A 25 36.91 26.90 30.87
CA LYS A 25 37.05 28.37 30.84
C LYS A 25 36.88 28.98 32.24
N SER A 26 37.70 29.93 32.54
CA SER A 26 37.71 30.64 33.84
C SER A 26 36.34 31.25 34.20
N SER A 27 35.55 31.63 33.20
CA SER A 27 34.21 32.15 33.39
C SER A 27 33.12 31.01 33.51
N GLY A 28 33.50 29.77 33.33
CA GLY A 28 32.53 28.61 33.30
C GLY A 28 31.66 28.55 32.03
N TYR A 29 31.87 29.45 31.05
CA TYR A 29 31.03 29.56 29.84
C TYR A 29 31.88 29.80 28.59
N ARG A 30 31.39 29.34 27.45
CA ARG A 30 32.02 29.55 26.12
C ARG A 30 32.11 31.07 25.80
N SER A 31 33.06 31.44 24.96
CA SER A 31 33.29 32.84 24.56
C SER A 31 32.22 33.37 23.59
N GLN A 32 31.58 32.52 22.81
CA GLN A 32 30.52 32.90 21.87
C GLN A 32 29.15 32.55 22.42
N CYS A 33 28.13 33.38 22.14
CA CYS A 33 26.75 33.10 22.47
C CYS A 33 26.20 31.92 21.62
N LYS A 34 25.11 31.29 22.07
CA LYS A 34 24.46 30.19 21.42
C LYS A 34 24.06 30.51 19.97
N ASP A 35 23.62 31.74 19.68
CA ASP A 35 23.18 32.13 18.34
C ASP A 35 24.35 32.27 17.36
N CYS A 36 25.45 32.88 17.80
CA CYS A 36 26.69 32.94 17.00
C CYS A 36 27.26 31.53 16.74
N GLU A 37 27.19 30.63 17.73
CA GLU A 37 27.63 29.25 17.57
C GLU A 37 26.72 28.48 16.59
N ARG A 38 25.39 28.64 16.69
CA ARG A 38 24.41 28.05 15.74
C ARG A 38 24.68 28.56 14.32
N SER A 39 24.84 29.87 14.13
CA SER A 39 25.12 30.44 12.82
C SER A 39 26.41 29.89 12.20
N ARG A 40 27.48 29.73 13.01
CA ARG A 40 28.73 29.14 12.57
C ARG A 40 28.55 27.66 12.16
N ILE A 41 27.85 26.89 12.97
CA ILE A 41 27.58 25.47 12.67
C ILE A 41 26.74 25.35 11.41
N LYS A 42 25.70 26.17 11.26
CA LYS A 42 24.86 26.19 10.07
C LYS A 42 25.67 26.50 8.82
N LYS A 43 26.48 27.56 8.85
CA LYS A 43 27.34 27.93 7.71
C LYS A 43 28.32 26.81 7.34
N TYR A 44 28.92 26.15 8.35
CA TYR A 44 29.80 24.98 8.11
C TYR A 44 29.04 23.82 7.46
N TYR A 45 27.83 23.52 7.95
CA TYR A 45 26.99 22.48 7.38
C TYR A 45 26.59 22.80 5.95
N ASP A 46 26.14 24.02 5.68
CA ASP A 46 25.70 24.43 4.34
C ASP A 46 26.85 24.35 3.33
N ASN A 47 28.05 24.75 3.74
CA ASN A 47 29.26 24.71 2.89
C ASN A 47 29.80 23.28 2.65
N ASN A 48 29.48 22.31 3.54
CA ASN A 48 30.03 20.96 3.47
C ASN A 48 28.90 19.90 3.34
N LYS A 49 27.71 20.32 3.00
CA LYS A 49 26.50 19.49 3.02
C LYS A 49 26.64 18.22 2.19
N GLU A 50 27.12 18.33 0.97
CA GLU A 50 27.26 17.21 0.05
C GLU A 50 28.24 16.17 0.58
N GLU A 51 29.38 16.60 1.10
CA GLU A 51 30.37 15.70 1.65
C GLU A 51 29.90 15.02 2.94
N ILE A 52 29.23 15.76 3.83
CA ILE A 52 28.62 15.21 5.05
C ILE A 52 27.57 14.14 4.68
N LEU A 53 26.70 14.41 3.70
CA LEU A 53 25.67 13.46 3.24
C LEU A 53 26.33 12.23 2.59
N ARG A 54 27.36 12.40 1.77
CA ARG A 54 28.11 11.30 1.16
C ARG A 54 28.73 10.39 2.22
N LYS A 55 29.47 10.96 3.19
CA LYS A 55 30.09 10.21 4.29
C LYS A 55 29.06 9.48 5.14
N ASN A 56 27.93 10.12 5.44
CA ASN A 56 26.84 9.47 6.18
C ASN A 56 26.23 8.30 5.41
N LYS A 57 26.01 8.44 4.10
CA LYS A 57 25.51 7.36 3.24
C LYS A 57 26.47 6.19 3.19
N GLU A 58 27.76 6.47 3.03
CA GLU A 58 28.83 5.47 3.03
C GLU A 58 28.90 4.74 4.38
N TYR A 59 28.87 5.48 5.50
CA TYR A 59 28.82 4.88 6.84
C TYR A 59 27.60 3.95 7.02
N VAL A 60 26.39 4.39 6.60
CA VAL A 60 25.19 3.58 6.68
C VAL A 60 25.29 2.32 5.83
N ASN A 61 25.83 2.42 4.62
CA ASN A 61 26.00 1.27 3.73
C ASN A 61 26.99 0.24 4.32
N ASN A 62 28.13 0.72 4.84
CA ASN A 62 29.17 -0.14 5.43
C ASN A 62 28.78 -0.72 6.79
N ASN A 63 27.77 -0.14 7.47
CA ASN A 63 27.34 -0.57 8.81
C ASN A 63 25.84 -0.90 8.86
N ARG A 64 25.27 -1.40 7.76
CA ARG A 64 23.82 -1.59 7.58
C ARG A 64 23.16 -2.37 8.72
N ASP A 65 23.77 -3.50 9.11
CA ASP A 65 23.22 -4.36 10.17
C ASP A 65 23.29 -3.70 11.53
N LYS A 66 24.40 -3.04 11.85
CA LYS A 66 24.58 -2.30 13.10
C LYS A 66 23.56 -1.15 13.22
N VAL A 67 23.39 -0.38 12.15
CA VAL A 67 22.42 0.73 12.10
C VAL A 67 20.99 0.21 12.21
N SER A 68 20.66 -0.88 11.50
CA SER A 68 19.34 -1.52 11.56
C SER A 68 19.03 -2.06 12.94
N LYS A 69 19.98 -2.78 13.56
CA LYS A 69 19.84 -3.28 14.94
C LYS A 69 19.60 -2.15 15.94
N LYS A 70 20.39 -1.07 15.86
CA LYS A 70 20.23 0.09 16.74
C LYS A 70 18.86 0.77 16.55
N LYS A 71 18.39 0.90 15.30
CA LYS A 71 17.03 1.43 15.03
C LYS A 71 15.94 0.57 15.67
N ARG A 72 16.01 -0.77 15.52
CA ARG A 72 15.06 -1.69 16.16
C ARG A 72 15.05 -1.52 17.67
N GLN A 73 16.21 -1.57 18.32
CA GLN A 73 16.33 -1.37 19.76
C GLN A 73 15.75 -0.03 20.21
N THR A 74 15.94 1.04 19.44
CA THR A 74 15.37 2.36 19.75
C THR A 74 13.84 2.35 19.65
N VAL A 75 13.28 1.68 18.65
CA VAL A 75 11.83 1.52 18.47
C VAL A 75 11.26 0.66 19.61
N GLU A 76 11.88 -0.46 19.93
CA GLU A 76 11.48 -1.35 21.03
C GLU A 76 11.48 -0.63 22.37
N ALA A 77 12.55 0.10 22.69
CA ALA A 77 12.67 0.86 23.93
C ALA A 77 11.67 2.02 24.07
N ASN A 78 11.08 2.47 22.96
CA ASN A 78 10.14 3.59 22.92
C ASN A 78 8.85 3.22 22.17
N TYR A 79 8.44 1.95 22.23
CA TYR A 79 7.38 1.39 21.39
C TYR A 79 6.06 2.16 21.49
N GLU A 80 5.58 2.45 22.71
CA GLU A 80 4.33 3.18 22.91
C GLU A 80 4.36 4.58 22.29
N ARG A 81 5.51 5.29 22.42
CA ARG A 81 5.69 6.62 21.80
C ARG A 81 5.62 6.53 20.27
N TYR A 82 6.28 5.55 19.66
CA TYR A 82 6.26 5.34 18.21
C TYR A 82 4.87 4.92 17.74
N GLN A 83 4.20 4.02 18.45
CA GLN A 83 2.84 3.58 18.14
C GLN A 83 1.88 4.76 18.11
N LYS A 84 1.92 5.63 19.15
CA LYS A 84 1.10 6.84 19.22
C LYS A 84 1.42 7.82 18.08
N MET A 85 2.71 7.99 17.77
CA MET A 85 3.15 8.85 16.67
C MET A 85 2.66 8.33 15.32
N TRP A 86 2.77 7.02 15.04
CA TRP A 86 2.28 6.40 13.80
C TRP A 86 0.76 6.47 13.67
N HIS A 87 0.04 6.23 14.79
CA HIS A 87 -1.41 6.36 14.80
C HIS A 87 -1.84 7.80 14.45
N ASN A 88 -1.26 8.80 15.10
CA ASN A 88 -1.56 10.21 14.83
C ASN A 88 -1.23 10.59 13.39
N TYR A 89 -0.09 10.12 12.86
CA TYR A 89 0.29 10.34 11.46
C TYR A 89 -0.70 9.69 10.51
N TYR A 90 -1.09 8.44 10.76
CA TYR A 90 -2.07 7.72 9.95
C TYR A 90 -3.42 8.45 9.94
N GLU A 91 -3.95 8.82 11.11
CA GLU A 91 -5.24 9.51 11.19
C GLU A 91 -5.22 10.87 10.47
N SER A 92 -4.13 11.64 10.60
CA SER A 92 -3.99 12.92 9.91
C SER A 92 -3.82 12.81 8.39
N HIS A 93 -3.41 11.64 7.86
CA HIS A 93 -3.17 11.42 6.42
C HIS A 93 -4.09 10.36 5.81
N LYS A 94 -5.05 9.82 6.57
CA LYS A 94 -5.94 8.71 6.19
C LYS A 94 -6.71 8.97 4.89
N GLU A 95 -7.27 10.16 4.76
CA GLU A 95 -8.00 10.55 3.55
C GLU A 95 -7.10 10.57 2.31
N GLN A 96 -5.91 11.15 2.44
CA GLN A 96 -4.91 11.17 1.35
C GLN A 96 -4.45 9.77 0.97
N HIS A 97 -4.17 8.89 1.96
CA HIS A 97 -3.83 7.49 1.72
C HIS A 97 -4.94 6.75 0.99
N ASN A 98 -6.19 6.91 1.44
CA ASN A 98 -7.35 6.28 0.83
C ASN A 98 -7.56 6.77 -0.61
N ASN A 99 -7.42 8.07 -0.85
CA ASN A 99 -7.53 8.65 -2.18
C ASN A 99 -6.43 8.16 -3.12
N ASN A 100 -5.17 8.17 -2.67
CA ASN A 100 -4.04 7.66 -3.44
C ASN A 100 -4.23 6.17 -3.81
N SER A 101 -4.73 5.36 -2.86
CA SER A 101 -5.03 3.94 -3.10
C SER A 101 -6.15 3.74 -4.14
N LYS A 102 -7.21 4.57 -4.08
CA LYS A 102 -8.30 4.55 -5.08
C LYS A 102 -7.79 4.93 -6.47
N ILE A 103 -6.99 6.00 -6.57
CA ILE A 103 -6.40 6.47 -7.84
C ILE A 103 -5.48 5.38 -8.42
N TRP A 104 -4.61 4.80 -7.59
CA TRP A 104 -3.72 3.71 -8.01
C TRP A 104 -4.50 2.51 -8.52
N ALA A 105 -5.50 2.04 -7.76
CA ALA A 105 -6.34 0.91 -8.16
C ALA A 105 -7.14 1.18 -9.45
N SER A 106 -7.61 2.42 -9.65
CA SER A 106 -8.27 2.83 -10.90
C SER A 106 -7.32 2.72 -12.08
N ARG A 107 -6.13 3.29 -11.97
CA ARG A 107 -5.09 3.21 -13.01
C ARG A 107 -4.68 1.77 -13.32
N GLN A 108 -4.57 0.92 -12.29
CA GLN A 108 -4.25 -0.50 -12.50
C GLN A 108 -5.37 -1.22 -13.25
N ARG A 109 -6.64 -0.99 -12.93
CA ARG A 109 -7.77 -1.59 -13.65
C ARG A 109 -7.83 -1.13 -15.11
N GLU A 110 -7.46 0.10 -15.39
CA GLU A 110 -7.42 0.65 -16.75
C GLU A 110 -6.29 0.06 -17.59
N ASN A 111 -5.08 0.00 -17.04
CA ASN A 111 -3.87 -0.34 -17.78
C ASN A 111 -3.42 -1.81 -17.66
N ASN A 112 -4.01 -2.59 -16.72
CA ASN A 112 -3.64 -3.97 -16.49
C ASN A 112 -4.89 -4.88 -16.55
N PRO A 113 -5.12 -5.58 -17.68
CA PRO A 113 -6.28 -6.46 -17.85
C PRO A 113 -6.36 -7.57 -16.80
N LEU A 114 -5.23 -8.17 -16.41
CA LEU A 114 -5.19 -9.21 -15.38
C LEU A 114 -5.56 -8.66 -14.01
N PHE A 115 -5.09 -7.44 -13.66
CA PHE A 115 -5.50 -6.80 -12.42
C PHE A 115 -7.00 -6.50 -12.41
N ARG A 116 -7.55 -6.06 -13.54
CA ARG A 116 -8.99 -5.84 -13.72
C ARG A 116 -9.76 -7.15 -13.51
N LEU A 117 -9.31 -8.24 -14.12
CA LEU A 117 -9.95 -9.55 -13.98
C LEU A 117 -9.92 -10.03 -12.51
N LYS A 118 -8.78 -9.95 -11.82
CA LYS A 118 -8.67 -10.25 -10.38
C LYS A 118 -9.62 -9.40 -9.52
N SER A 119 -9.78 -8.13 -9.84
CA SER A 119 -10.73 -7.25 -9.14
C SER A 119 -12.18 -7.69 -9.37
N ASN A 120 -12.50 -8.11 -10.60
CA ASN A 120 -13.83 -8.59 -10.97
C ASN A 120 -14.22 -9.89 -10.24
N VAL A 121 -13.25 -10.80 -10.00
CA VAL A 121 -13.48 -12.04 -9.23
C VAL A 121 -14.08 -11.72 -7.86
N ARG A 122 -13.44 -10.82 -7.10
CA ARG A 122 -13.91 -10.45 -5.76
C ARG A 122 -15.27 -9.77 -5.79
N SER A 123 -15.50 -8.92 -6.79
CA SER A 123 -16.78 -8.23 -6.98
C SER A 123 -17.89 -9.20 -7.36
N MET A 124 -17.61 -10.16 -8.24
CA MET A 124 -18.57 -11.19 -8.67
C MET A 124 -19.06 -12.01 -7.48
N ILE A 125 -18.15 -12.52 -6.64
CA ILE A 125 -18.54 -13.27 -5.44
C ILE A 125 -19.40 -12.41 -4.50
N GLY A 126 -18.99 -11.17 -4.23
CA GLY A 126 -19.76 -10.25 -3.40
C GLY A 126 -21.18 -9.97 -3.94
N HIS A 127 -21.29 -9.78 -5.26
CA HIS A 127 -22.59 -9.60 -5.92
C HIS A 127 -23.44 -10.86 -5.90
N SER A 128 -22.85 -12.05 -6.02
CA SER A 128 -23.59 -13.33 -5.94
C SER A 128 -24.29 -13.47 -4.59
N PHE A 129 -23.58 -13.21 -3.49
CA PHE A 129 -24.18 -13.21 -2.15
C PHE A 129 -25.24 -12.13 -1.99
N HIS A 130 -24.98 -10.90 -2.44
CA HIS A 130 -25.92 -9.81 -2.33
C HIS A 130 -27.23 -10.06 -3.10
N ARG A 131 -27.14 -10.61 -4.33
CA ARG A 131 -28.33 -10.94 -5.17
C ARG A 131 -29.22 -12.00 -4.55
N THR A 132 -28.64 -12.94 -3.81
CA THR A 132 -29.36 -14.03 -3.15
C THR A 132 -29.82 -13.68 -1.72
N GLY A 133 -29.52 -12.44 -1.26
CA GLY A 133 -29.94 -11.95 0.07
C GLY A 133 -29.01 -12.40 1.22
N TRP A 134 -27.86 -13.00 0.92
CA TRP A 134 -26.88 -13.46 1.91
C TRP A 134 -25.71 -12.50 2.06
N PHE A 135 -25.04 -12.57 3.20
CA PHE A 135 -23.81 -11.81 3.44
C PHE A 135 -22.59 -12.72 3.35
N LYS A 136 -21.60 -12.30 2.55
CA LYS A 136 -20.35 -13.01 2.43
C LYS A 136 -19.57 -12.96 3.75
N LYS A 137 -19.34 -14.11 4.38
CA LYS A 137 -18.58 -14.26 5.63
C LYS A 137 -17.15 -14.78 5.40
N ASN A 138 -16.98 -15.61 4.38
CA ASN A 138 -15.75 -16.33 4.10
C ASN A 138 -14.83 -15.54 3.16
N LEU A 139 -13.53 -15.87 3.14
CA LEU A 139 -12.59 -15.34 2.18
C LEU A 139 -12.97 -15.76 0.75
N SER A 140 -12.61 -14.94 -0.25
CA SER A 140 -12.94 -15.28 -1.65
C SER A 140 -12.31 -16.60 -2.10
N GLU A 141 -11.09 -16.90 -1.65
CA GLU A 141 -10.36 -18.12 -2.00
C GLU A 141 -10.96 -19.38 -1.37
N GLU A 142 -11.53 -19.28 -0.16
CA GLU A 142 -12.27 -20.35 0.48
C GLU A 142 -13.55 -20.70 -0.30
N ILE A 143 -14.26 -19.66 -0.81
CA ILE A 143 -15.48 -19.86 -1.60
C ILE A 143 -15.15 -20.43 -2.98
N LEU A 144 -14.08 -19.93 -3.61
CA LEU A 144 -13.63 -20.42 -4.91
C LEU A 144 -13.07 -21.85 -4.85
N GLY A 145 -12.47 -22.24 -3.72
CA GLY A 145 -11.75 -23.51 -3.57
C GLY A 145 -10.32 -23.50 -4.11
N ILE A 146 -9.85 -22.36 -4.66
CA ILE A 146 -8.46 -22.16 -5.14
C ILE A 146 -8.03 -20.72 -4.92
N SER A 147 -6.72 -20.43 -5.06
CA SER A 147 -6.20 -19.06 -4.98
C SER A 147 -6.77 -18.18 -6.12
N VAL A 148 -6.86 -16.87 -5.89
CA VAL A 148 -7.33 -15.94 -6.94
C VAL A 148 -6.41 -15.96 -8.16
N ASP A 149 -5.11 -16.18 -7.96
CA ASP A 149 -4.14 -16.23 -9.04
C ASP A 149 -4.32 -17.47 -9.93
N ASP A 150 -4.48 -18.65 -9.33
CA ASP A 150 -4.77 -19.89 -10.04
C ASP A 150 -6.14 -19.83 -10.72
N PHE A 151 -7.12 -19.22 -10.07
CA PHE A 151 -8.43 -19.03 -10.67
C PHE A 151 -8.39 -18.15 -11.92
N VAL A 152 -7.59 -17.10 -11.93
CA VAL A 152 -7.41 -16.28 -13.15
C VAL A 152 -6.79 -17.11 -14.28
N GLN A 153 -5.81 -17.96 -14.01
CA GLN A 153 -5.25 -18.87 -15.02
C GLN A 153 -6.29 -19.87 -15.52
N TYR A 154 -7.11 -20.41 -14.62
CA TYR A 154 -8.23 -21.27 -14.98
C TYR A 154 -9.24 -20.56 -15.89
N LEU A 155 -9.62 -19.33 -15.55
CA LEU A 155 -10.54 -18.52 -16.37
C LEU A 155 -9.99 -18.27 -17.79
N LEU A 156 -8.70 -17.92 -17.91
CA LEU A 156 -8.04 -17.73 -19.22
C LEU A 156 -8.04 -19.03 -20.02
N LYS A 157 -7.83 -20.17 -19.35
CA LYS A 157 -7.94 -21.50 -19.99
C LYS A 157 -9.37 -21.76 -20.48
N THR A 158 -10.39 -21.54 -19.65
CA THR A 158 -11.80 -21.73 -20.06
C THR A 158 -12.18 -20.87 -21.26
N TYR A 159 -11.63 -19.65 -21.34
CA TYR A 159 -11.83 -18.75 -22.46
C TYR A 159 -11.22 -19.35 -23.75
N ARG A 160 -9.94 -19.79 -23.67
CA ARG A 160 -9.25 -20.42 -24.81
C ARG A 160 -9.98 -21.69 -25.26
N ASP A 161 -10.37 -22.56 -24.32
CA ASP A 161 -11.04 -23.82 -24.61
C ASP A 161 -12.40 -23.58 -25.30
N PHE A 162 -13.08 -22.48 -24.99
CA PHE A 162 -14.38 -22.15 -25.56
C PHE A 162 -14.29 -21.45 -26.92
N TYR A 163 -13.38 -20.45 -27.07
CA TYR A 163 -13.26 -19.62 -28.27
C TYR A 163 -12.18 -20.10 -29.25
N GLY A 164 -11.27 -20.99 -28.85
CA GLY A 164 -10.16 -21.47 -29.67
C GLY A 164 -8.97 -20.50 -29.75
N TYR A 165 -9.02 -19.33 -29.09
CA TYR A 165 -7.94 -18.35 -29.03
C TYR A 165 -7.79 -17.74 -27.64
N ASP A 166 -6.62 -17.12 -27.40
CA ASP A 166 -6.33 -16.44 -26.13
C ASP A 166 -7.04 -15.08 -26.03
N TRP A 167 -7.52 -14.75 -24.82
CA TRP A 167 -8.02 -13.41 -24.55
C TRP A 167 -6.91 -12.36 -24.70
N ASP A 168 -7.14 -11.34 -25.50
CA ASP A 168 -6.20 -10.27 -25.82
C ASP A 168 -6.06 -9.18 -24.74
N GLY A 169 -6.85 -9.27 -23.66
CA GLY A 169 -6.92 -8.26 -22.59
C GLY A 169 -7.73 -7.01 -22.95
N LYS A 170 -8.21 -6.83 -24.17
CA LYS A 170 -8.97 -5.67 -24.66
C LYS A 170 -10.45 -5.99 -24.73
N GLU A 171 -10.79 -7.16 -25.24
CA GLU A 171 -12.17 -7.58 -25.33
C GLU A 171 -12.84 -7.55 -23.95
N LYS A 172 -14.07 -7.06 -23.90
CA LYS A 172 -14.86 -7.00 -22.67
C LYS A 172 -15.35 -8.40 -22.31
N VAL A 173 -14.93 -8.89 -21.16
CA VAL A 173 -15.28 -10.23 -20.65
C VAL A 173 -16.01 -10.17 -19.33
N HIS A 174 -16.83 -11.19 -19.07
CA HIS A 174 -17.56 -11.40 -17.83
C HIS A 174 -17.21 -12.79 -17.27
N ILE A 175 -17.19 -12.89 -15.94
CA ILE A 175 -17.12 -14.19 -15.25
C ILE A 175 -18.55 -14.68 -15.14
N ASP A 176 -18.83 -15.80 -15.79
CA ASP A 176 -20.16 -16.42 -15.87
C ASP A 176 -20.25 -17.62 -14.93
N HIS A 177 -21.44 -17.80 -14.33
CA HIS A 177 -21.80 -19.03 -13.64
C HIS A 177 -22.40 -20.01 -14.65
N ILE A 178 -21.78 -21.17 -14.87
CA ILE A 178 -22.29 -22.22 -15.79
C ILE A 178 -23.69 -22.58 -15.36
N ILE A 179 -23.87 -22.98 -14.10
CA ILE A 179 -25.18 -23.09 -13.45
C ILE A 179 -25.50 -21.76 -12.78
N PRO A 180 -26.58 -21.05 -13.17
CA PRO A 180 -26.84 -19.70 -12.71
C PRO A 180 -27.03 -19.57 -11.20
N ILE A 181 -26.51 -18.49 -10.62
CA ILE A 181 -26.63 -18.22 -9.18
C ILE A 181 -28.07 -17.97 -8.73
N SER A 182 -28.96 -17.61 -9.66
CA SER A 182 -30.39 -17.32 -9.39
C SER A 182 -31.15 -18.53 -8.86
N ILE A 183 -30.66 -19.76 -9.07
CA ILE A 183 -31.32 -20.97 -8.57
C ILE A 183 -31.01 -21.30 -7.11
N ALA A 184 -30.00 -20.63 -6.51
CA ALA A 184 -29.60 -20.88 -5.13
C ALA A 184 -30.71 -20.43 -4.15
N LYS A 185 -31.05 -21.30 -3.21
CA LYS A 185 -32.07 -21.06 -2.15
C LYS A 185 -31.44 -20.97 -0.76
N THR A 186 -30.18 -21.41 -0.60
CA THR A 186 -29.45 -21.43 0.66
C THR A 186 -28.06 -20.81 0.53
N GLU A 187 -27.48 -20.37 1.65
CA GLU A 187 -26.10 -19.83 1.66
C GLU A 187 -25.10 -20.88 1.15
N ASP A 188 -25.26 -22.16 1.53
CA ASP A 188 -24.39 -23.25 1.08
C ASP A 188 -24.47 -23.50 -0.43
N GLU A 189 -25.64 -23.34 -1.03
CA GLU A 189 -25.81 -23.41 -2.48
C GLU A 189 -25.12 -22.24 -3.18
N VAL A 190 -25.19 -21.03 -2.63
CA VAL A 190 -24.43 -19.88 -3.14
C VAL A 190 -22.93 -20.15 -3.13
N ILE A 191 -22.41 -20.70 -2.03
CA ILE A 191 -21.00 -21.08 -1.91
C ILE A 191 -20.63 -22.10 -2.98
N LYS A 192 -21.42 -23.17 -3.13
CA LYS A 192 -21.20 -24.22 -4.14
C LYS A 192 -21.22 -23.67 -5.56
N LEU A 193 -22.15 -22.79 -5.88
CA LEU A 193 -22.27 -22.18 -7.21
C LEU A 193 -21.17 -21.15 -7.49
N CYS A 194 -20.54 -20.57 -6.47
CA CYS A 194 -19.37 -19.71 -6.60
C CYS A 194 -18.04 -20.49 -6.63
N HIS A 195 -18.06 -21.83 -6.54
CA HIS A 195 -16.84 -22.64 -6.67
C HIS A 195 -16.28 -22.54 -8.09
N TYR A 196 -14.94 -22.54 -8.22
CA TYR A 196 -14.26 -22.29 -9.50
C TYR A 196 -14.73 -23.20 -10.65
N THR A 197 -15.09 -24.45 -10.36
CA THR A 197 -15.55 -25.41 -11.38
C THR A 197 -16.88 -25.06 -12.03
N ASN A 198 -17.67 -24.18 -11.40
CA ASN A 198 -18.93 -23.66 -11.94
C ASN A 198 -18.76 -22.30 -12.62
N LEU A 199 -17.52 -21.82 -12.78
CA LEU A 199 -17.23 -20.50 -13.31
C LEU A 199 -16.42 -20.61 -14.60
N ARG A 200 -16.70 -19.72 -15.55
CA ARG A 200 -15.95 -19.59 -16.80
C ARG A 200 -15.84 -18.13 -17.24
N LEU A 201 -14.96 -17.85 -18.17
CA LEU A 201 -14.81 -16.53 -18.76
C LEU A 201 -15.53 -16.52 -20.13
N LEU A 202 -16.47 -15.60 -20.30
CA LEU A 202 -17.16 -15.36 -21.57
C LEU A 202 -16.96 -13.93 -22.01
N ASN A 203 -17.03 -13.67 -23.33
CA ASN A 203 -17.17 -12.30 -23.81
C ASN A 203 -18.52 -11.71 -23.33
N ALA A 204 -18.63 -10.39 -23.32
CA ALA A 204 -19.80 -9.73 -22.76
C ALA A 204 -21.09 -10.04 -23.52
N PHE A 205 -21.03 -10.23 -24.83
CA PHE A 205 -22.18 -10.54 -25.67
C PHE A 205 -22.71 -11.93 -25.36
N ASP A 206 -21.86 -12.96 -25.35
CA ASP A 206 -22.23 -14.34 -25.08
C ASP A 206 -22.78 -14.51 -23.66
N ASN A 207 -22.18 -13.82 -22.69
CA ASN A 207 -22.70 -13.83 -21.32
C ASN A 207 -24.12 -13.21 -21.22
N LEU A 208 -24.40 -12.16 -21.99
CA LEU A 208 -25.75 -11.56 -22.04
C LEU A 208 -26.75 -12.49 -22.76
N SER A 209 -26.34 -13.12 -23.87
CA SER A 209 -27.16 -14.08 -24.62
C SER A 209 -27.50 -15.32 -23.80
N LYS A 210 -26.54 -15.80 -22.98
CA LYS A 210 -26.75 -16.91 -22.06
C LYS A 210 -27.77 -16.56 -20.99
N SER A 211 -27.67 -15.37 -20.37
CA SER A 211 -28.52 -15.00 -19.23
C SER A 211 -28.55 -16.11 -18.16
N ASP A 212 -29.72 -16.55 -17.71
CA ASP A 212 -29.91 -17.63 -16.73
C ASP A 212 -30.16 -19.01 -17.35
N LYS A 213 -29.84 -19.22 -18.64
CA LYS A 213 -30.00 -20.51 -19.31
C LYS A 213 -28.93 -21.49 -18.84
N ILE A 214 -29.34 -22.72 -18.49
CA ILE A 214 -28.42 -23.79 -18.07
C ILE A 214 -27.81 -24.50 -19.27
N ASP A 215 -28.63 -24.75 -20.31
CA ASP A 215 -28.26 -25.52 -21.51
C ASP A 215 -27.75 -24.61 -22.66
N TRP A 216 -27.01 -23.55 -22.33
CA TRP A 216 -26.48 -22.63 -23.33
C TRP A 216 -25.12 -23.13 -23.85
N GLU A 217 -25.05 -23.52 -25.10
CA GLU A 217 -23.83 -24.03 -25.76
C GLU A 217 -23.03 -22.95 -26.51
N GLY A 218 -23.53 -21.72 -26.52
CA GLY A 218 -22.98 -20.61 -27.28
C GLY A 218 -23.61 -20.46 -28.67
N ASP A 219 -23.75 -19.21 -29.14
CA ASP A 219 -24.00 -18.95 -30.55
C ASP A 219 -22.68 -19.23 -31.28
N MET A 220 -22.49 -20.46 -31.75
CA MET A 220 -21.39 -20.80 -32.67
C MET A 220 -21.60 -19.93 -33.91
N ARG A 221 -20.93 -18.78 -33.95
CA ARG A 221 -20.84 -17.98 -35.18
C ARG A 221 -19.98 -18.77 -36.15
N ASN A 222 -20.64 -19.50 -37.04
CA ASN A 222 -20.03 -19.97 -38.25
C ASN A 222 -19.79 -18.73 -39.12
N ASP A 223 -18.57 -18.16 -39.06
CA ASP A 223 -18.04 -17.26 -40.07
C ASP A 223 -17.35 -18.06 -41.18
#